data_452c6cf25fa91ee2aa8d734cd20705cd
#
_entry.id   452c6cf25fa91ee2aa8d734cd20705cd
#
_cell.length_a   1.000
_cell.length_b   1.000
_cell.length_c   1.000
_cell.angle_alpha   90.00
_cell.angle_beta   90.00
_cell.angle_gamma   90.00
#
_symmetry.space_group_name_H-M   'P 1'
#
loop_
_entity.id
_entity.type
_entity.pdbx_description
1 polymer ?
#
loop_
_entity_poly.entity_id
_entity_poly.type
_entity_poly.pdbx_seq_one_letter_code
_entity_poly.pdbx_strand_id
1 'polypeptide(L)'
;MPLRRLLRASVPTARLEAVAEEVVHRYGGSSATFEKMEADNWLSVPLVVDDRWFVKVIADQHTLLHGVLTAGRNLGARSSGREGFFEHFSTPVEMADHELDATRAMRELGVDAPEPLAAFDHDGLGVVVLEYLPSFRTLDELSAEEISALAPTLFGHLSRMHGADLAHGDLRAENVLVAPDGDGEVGEVGDPGETGDPDEETLYFIDAARVQAIEDARAYDLACALASLSPHVGADAAVDAALERYPASSLSPAAEFLDFVSLRPDHDFETAAVREAIERAA
;
A
#
# COMPACT_ATOMS: atom_id res chain seq x y z
N MET A 1 15.59 20.11 5.18
CA MET A 1 16.18 18.77 5.10
C MET A 1 16.67 18.15 6.43
N PRO A 2 16.91 18.88 7.55
CA PRO A 2 17.31 18.21 8.81
C PRO A 2 16.15 17.55 9.58
N LEU A 3 14.89 18.01 9.43
CA LEU A 3 13.74 17.45 10.19
C LEU A 3 13.41 15.99 9.76
N ARG A 4 13.53 15.66 8.48
CA ARG A 4 13.29 14.31 7.97
C ARG A 4 14.23 13.25 8.59
N ARG A 5 15.50 13.62 8.89
CA ARG A 5 16.46 12.72 9.53
C ARG A 5 16.18 12.49 11.03
N LEU A 6 15.54 13.46 11.72
CA LEU A 6 15.21 13.37 13.15
C LEU A 6 13.93 12.55 13.38
N LEU A 7 13.05 12.46 12.38
CA LEU A 7 11.79 11.71 12.45
C LEU A 7 11.94 10.25 11.99
N ARG A 8 13.03 9.89 11.31
CA ARG A 8 13.35 8.50 11.01
C ARG A 8 13.69 7.76 12.29
N ALA A 9 12.75 6.99 12.76
CA ALA A 9 12.95 6.07 13.85
C ALA A 9 14.07 5.08 13.51
N SER A 10 15.15 5.07 14.27
CA SER A 10 16.25 4.12 14.08
C SER A 10 16.10 2.96 15.06
N VAL A 11 15.74 1.79 14.58
CA VAL A 11 15.88 0.54 15.33
C VAL A 11 17.37 0.15 15.30
N PRO A 12 18.03 -0.13 16.47
CA PRO A 12 19.40 -0.57 16.50
C PRO A 12 19.64 -1.85 15.65
N THR A 13 20.74 -1.90 14.90
CA THR A 13 21.06 -3.04 14.01
C THR A 13 21.00 -4.38 14.73
N ALA A 14 21.50 -4.48 15.97
CA ALA A 14 21.44 -5.71 16.75
C ALA A 14 19.99 -6.20 17.01
N ARG A 15 19.01 -5.29 17.09
CA ARG A 15 17.60 -5.69 17.21
C ARG A 15 17.03 -6.16 15.87
N LEU A 16 17.47 -5.57 14.77
CA LEU A 16 17.09 -6.01 13.42
C LEU A 16 17.67 -7.38 13.10
N GLU A 17 18.93 -7.64 13.51
CA GLU A 17 19.56 -8.96 13.45
C GLU A 17 18.75 -10.01 14.21
N ALA A 18 18.35 -9.71 15.45
CA ALA A 18 17.55 -10.63 16.26
C ALA A 18 16.16 -10.90 15.63
N VAL A 19 15.52 -9.89 15.02
CA VAL A 19 14.28 -10.09 14.28
C VAL A 19 14.50 -10.99 13.06
N ALA A 20 15.55 -10.76 12.28
CA ALA A 20 15.88 -11.60 11.11
C ALA A 20 16.16 -13.06 11.52
N GLU A 21 16.92 -13.29 12.61
CA GLU A 21 17.15 -14.62 13.17
C GLU A 21 15.83 -15.30 13.60
N GLU A 22 14.94 -14.57 14.26
CA GLU A 22 13.63 -15.11 14.67
C GLU A 22 12.77 -15.48 13.45
N VAL A 23 12.74 -14.65 12.38
CA VAL A 23 12.04 -14.98 11.14
C VAL A 23 12.59 -16.26 10.53
N VAL A 24 13.91 -16.37 10.33
CA VAL A 24 14.54 -17.54 9.76
C VAL A 24 14.29 -18.79 10.63
N HIS A 25 14.34 -18.66 11.96
CA HIS A 25 14.04 -19.76 12.88
C HIS A 25 12.60 -20.28 12.73
N ARG A 26 11.62 -19.40 12.61
CA ARG A 26 10.19 -19.75 12.43
C ARG A 26 9.94 -20.53 11.16
N TYR A 27 10.70 -20.23 10.10
CA TYR A 27 10.55 -20.88 8.78
C TYR A 27 11.62 -21.95 8.49
N GLY A 28 12.31 -22.43 9.54
CA GLY A 28 13.16 -23.63 9.48
C GLY A 28 14.60 -23.41 9.01
N GLY A 29 15.07 -22.16 8.98
CA GLY A 29 16.47 -21.82 8.69
C GLY A 29 17.41 -21.93 9.90
N SER A 30 18.71 -21.85 9.66
CA SER A 30 19.76 -21.96 10.69
C SER A 30 20.61 -20.71 10.87
N SER A 31 20.60 -19.79 9.92
CA SER A 31 21.30 -18.51 9.98
C SER A 31 20.56 -17.51 9.09
N ALA A 32 20.49 -16.27 9.52
CA ALA A 32 19.82 -15.19 8.78
C ALA A 32 20.83 -14.33 8.04
N THR A 33 20.53 -14.02 6.79
CA THR A 33 21.07 -12.85 6.10
C THR A 33 19.97 -11.81 5.97
N PHE A 34 20.26 -10.52 6.14
CA PHE A 34 19.26 -9.50 5.89
C PHE A 34 19.87 -8.25 5.28
N GLU A 35 19.08 -7.59 4.47
CA GLU A 35 19.40 -6.29 3.93
C GLU A 35 18.30 -5.28 4.33
N LYS A 36 18.72 -4.10 4.75
CA LYS A 36 17.81 -3.01 5.02
C LYS A 36 17.49 -2.29 3.72
N MET A 37 16.21 -2.25 3.36
CA MET A 37 15.79 -1.49 2.20
C MET A 37 15.85 0.02 2.45
N GLU A 38 16.37 0.77 1.50
CA GLU A 38 16.29 2.23 1.48
C GLU A 38 14.89 2.63 0.95
N ALA A 39 13.89 2.61 1.82
CA ALA A 39 12.57 3.14 1.52
C ALA A 39 12.33 4.45 2.28
N ASP A 40 11.59 5.38 1.69
CA ASP A 40 11.16 6.62 2.39
C ASP A 40 9.98 6.33 3.34
N ASN A 41 10.05 5.18 4.00
CA ASN A 41 9.05 4.71 4.95
C ASN A 41 9.35 5.25 6.35
N TRP A 42 8.38 5.98 6.92
CA TRP A 42 8.50 6.62 8.23
C TRP A 42 7.85 5.80 9.34
N LEU A 43 7.07 4.80 8.98
CA LEU A 43 6.22 4.04 9.90
C LEU A 43 6.77 2.66 10.25
N SER A 44 7.85 2.23 9.57
CA SER A 44 8.52 0.94 9.82
C SER A 44 9.96 0.95 9.30
N VAL A 45 10.72 -0.07 9.65
CA VAL A 45 12.03 -0.38 9.05
C VAL A 45 11.85 -1.61 8.17
N PRO A 46 11.88 -1.46 6.83
CA PRO A 46 11.77 -2.59 5.91
C PRO A 46 13.10 -3.33 5.77
N LEU A 47 13.03 -4.67 5.80
CA LEU A 47 14.14 -5.58 5.60
C LEU A 47 13.76 -6.62 4.56
N VAL A 48 14.74 -7.09 3.80
CA VAL A 48 14.67 -8.36 3.06
C VAL A 48 15.51 -9.38 3.82
N VAL A 49 14.92 -10.51 4.13
CA VAL A 49 15.58 -11.60 4.88
C VAL A 49 15.69 -12.82 3.97
N ASP A 50 16.93 -13.32 3.79
CA ASP A 50 17.29 -14.49 2.98
C ASP A 50 16.76 -14.46 1.54
N ASP A 51 16.57 -13.26 0.96
CA ASP A 51 15.97 -13.03 -0.36
C ASP A 51 14.58 -13.70 -0.57
N ARG A 52 13.88 -13.98 0.55
CA ARG A 52 12.61 -14.71 0.57
C ARG A 52 11.50 -13.97 1.30
N TRP A 53 11.83 -13.23 2.35
CA TRP A 53 10.83 -12.58 3.20
C TRP A 53 11.03 -11.09 3.22
N PHE A 54 9.95 -10.37 2.95
CA PHE A 54 9.87 -8.95 3.22
C PHE A 54 9.38 -8.75 4.66
N VAL A 55 10.18 -8.08 5.48
CA VAL A 55 9.92 -7.94 6.91
C VAL A 55 9.84 -6.46 7.26
N LYS A 56 8.72 -6.04 7.83
CA LYS A 56 8.55 -4.69 8.40
C LYS A 56 8.71 -4.73 9.90
N VAL A 57 9.62 -3.92 10.43
CA VAL A 57 9.86 -3.78 11.86
C VAL A 57 9.30 -2.45 12.34
N ILE A 58 8.30 -2.50 13.20
CA ILE A 58 7.56 -1.37 13.77
C ILE A 58 8.00 -1.18 15.22
N ALA A 59 8.38 0.04 15.61
CA ALA A 59 8.73 0.38 16.98
C ALA A 59 7.73 1.43 17.54
N ASP A 60 7.69 1.63 18.85
CA ASP A 60 6.80 2.59 19.53
C ASP A 60 6.81 3.98 18.89
N GLN A 61 7.98 4.46 18.48
CA GLN A 61 8.11 5.75 17.82
C GLN A 61 7.40 5.81 16.45
N HIS A 62 7.28 4.70 15.73
CA HIS A 62 6.53 4.61 14.49
C HIS A 62 5.02 4.69 14.78
N THR A 63 4.55 3.97 15.80
CA THR A 63 3.16 4.02 16.26
C THR A 63 2.77 5.43 16.70
N LEU A 64 3.65 6.12 17.42
CA LEU A 64 3.42 7.51 17.82
C LEU A 64 3.33 8.44 16.60
N LEU A 65 4.25 8.30 15.64
CA LEU A 65 4.23 9.09 14.41
C LEU A 65 2.98 8.81 13.58
N HIS A 66 2.60 7.53 13.46
CA HIS A 66 1.33 7.13 12.81
C HIS A 66 0.14 7.83 13.47
N GLY A 67 0.07 7.82 14.80
CA GLY A 67 -0.99 8.51 15.56
C GLY A 67 -1.08 10.00 15.25
N VAL A 68 0.05 10.70 15.15
CA VAL A 68 0.10 12.13 14.80
C VAL A 68 -0.37 12.37 13.37
N LEU A 69 0.07 11.57 12.41
CA LEU A 69 -0.33 11.68 11.01
C LEU A 69 -1.82 11.38 10.83
N THR A 70 -2.33 10.33 11.48
CA THR A 70 -3.74 9.93 11.48
C THR A 70 -4.62 11.03 12.11
N ALA A 71 -4.21 11.62 13.23
CA ALA A 71 -4.93 12.74 13.82
C ALA A 71 -4.97 13.95 12.88
N GLY A 72 -3.88 14.24 12.17
CA GLY A 72 -3.81 15.29 11.16
C GLY A 72 -4.75 15.02 9.97
N ARG A 73 -4.77 13.80 9.45
CA ARG A 73 -5.67 13.37 8.37
C ARG A 73 -7.15 13.46 8.79
N ASN A 74 -7.50 12.95 9.97
CA ASN A 74 -8.86 13.03 10.51
C ASN A 74 -9.30 14.47 10.78
N LEU A 75 -8.38 15.34 11.21
CA LEU A 75 -8.67 16.76 11.39
C LEU A 75 -8.90 17.45 10.04
N GLY A 76 -8.12 17.11 9.03
CA GLY A 76 -8.30 17.59 7.65
C GLY A 76 -9.64 17.17 7.07
N ALA A 77 -10.03 15.91 7.22
CA ALA A 77 -11.35 15.40 6.81
C ALA A 77 -12.49 16.18 7.51
N ARG A 78 -12.39 16.38 8.84
CA ARG A 78 -13.38 17.15 9.61
C ARG A 78 -13.45 18.62 9.24
N SER A 79 -12.34 19.25 8.91
CA SER A 79 -12.33 20.65 8.43
C SER A 79 -13.06 20.82 7.10
N SER A 80 -13.16 19.73 6.31
CA SER A 80 -13.93 19.65 5.06
C SER A 80 -15.38 19.17 5.28
N GLY A 81 -15.84 19.08 6.55
CA GLY A 81 -17.20 18.67 6.92
C GLY A 81 -17.45 17.16 6.88
N ARG A 82 -16.39 16.36 6.87
CA ARG A 82 -16.45 14.89 6.77
C ARG A 82 -16.05 14.21 8.07
N GLU A 83 -16.45 12.96 8.24
CA GLU A 83 -16.01 12.13 9.39
C GLU A 83 -14.58 11.62 9.15
N GLY A 84 -13.76 11.60 10.24
CA GLY A 84 -12.44 10.98 10.17
C GLY A 84 -12.59 9.46 10.18
N PHE A 85 -12.01 8.79 9.20
CA PHE A 85 -12.11 7.33 9.01
C PHE A 85 -10.77 6.59 9.16
N PHE A 86 -9.69 7.31 9.47
CA PHE A 86 -8.38 6.68 9.70
C PHE A 86 -8.28 6.12 11.12
N GLU A 87 -7.82 4.88 11.23
CA GLU A 87 -7.66 4.17 12.51
C GLU A 87 -6.39 4.62 13.27
N HIS A 88 -6.41 4.45 14.57
CA HIS A 88 -5.30 4.77 15.46
C HIS A 88 -4.86 3.49 16.18
N PHE A 89 -3.57 3.20 16.18
CA PHE A 89 -2.98 2.06 16.86
C PHE A 89 -2.26 2.48 18.13
N SER A 90 -2.36 1.68 19.18
CA SER A 90 -1.78 1.95 20.48
C SER A 90 -0.42 1.29 20.67
N THR A 91 -0.15 0.20 19.95
CA THR A 91 1.09 -0.58 20.06
C THR A 91 1.65 -0.96 18.70
N PRO A 92 2.98 -1.23 18.60
CA PRO A 92 3.60 -1.72 17.36
C PRO A 92 3.02 -3.05 16.89
N VAL A 93 2.66 -3.93 17.80
CA VAL A 93 2.07 -5.25 17.49
C VAL A 93 0.67 -5.10 16.91
N GLU A 94 -0.16 -4.26 17.51
CA GLU A 94 -1.49 -3.95 16.98
C GLU A 94 -1.43 -3.40 15.54
N MET A 95 -0.45 -2.55 15.26
CA MET A 95 -0.21 -2.04 13.91
C MET A 95 0.26 -3.15 12.94
N ALA A 96 1.14 -4.06 13.43
CA ALA A 96 1.60 -5.21 12.65
C ALA A 96 0.48 -6.20 12.33
N ASP A 97 -0.34 -6.56 13.32
CA ASP A 97 -1.50 -7.45 13.14
C ASP A 97 -2.50 -6.85 12.15
N HIS A 98 -2.77 -5.54 12.27
CA HIS A 98 -3.68 -4.84 11.36
C HIS A 98 -3.20 -4.87 9.90
N GLU A 99 -1.91 -4.64 9.64
CA GLU A 99 -1.35 -4.69 8.29
C GLU A 99 -1.42 -6.11 7.70
N LEU A 100 -1.11 -7.13 8.50
CA LEU A 100 -1.22 -8.52 8.09
C LEU A 100 -2.67 -8.89 7.73
N ASP A 101 -3.63 -8.48 8.57
CA ASP A 101 -5.05 -8.74 8.34
C ASP A 101 -5.60 -7.97 7.14
N ALA A 102 -5.11 -6.74 6.88
CA ALA A 102 -5.45 -5.99 5.68
C ALA A 102 -4.98 -6.71 4.41
N THR A 103 -3.74 -7.19 4.42
CA THR A 103 -3.16 -7.92 3.29
C THR A 103 -3.90 -9.24 3.03
N ARG A 104 -4.26 -9.98 4.09
CA ARG A 104 -5.11 -11.19 3.98
C ARG A 104 -6.47 -10.89 3.36
N ALA A 105 -7.13 -9.85 3.85
CA ALA A 105 -8.45 -9.46 3.35
C ALA A 105 -8.41 -9.08 1.86
N MET A 106 -7.37 -8.38 1.40
CA MET A 106 -7.18 -8.10 -0.03
C MET A 106 -7.09 -9.39 -0.85
N ARG A 107 -6.24 -10.34 -0.44
CA ARG A 107 -6.07 -11.62 -1.16
C ARG A 107 -7.35 -12.46 -1.17
N GLU A 108 -8.10 -12.51 -0.08
CA GLU A 108 -9.41 -13.19 0.00
C GLU A 108 -10.43 -12.62 -1.00
N LEU A 109 -10.29 -11.35 -1.37
CA LEU A 109 -11.12 -10.68 -2.38
C LEU A 109 -10.59 -10.85 -3.81
N GLY A 110 -9.50 -11.59 -4.01
CA GLY A 110 -8.83 -11.71 -5.31
C GLY A 110 -8.15 -10.42 -5.77
N VAL A 111 -7.71 -9.62 -4.81
CA VAL A 111 -6.81 -8.47 -5.05
C VAL A 111 -5.39 -8.95 -4.81
N ASP A 112 -4.53 -8.76 -5.79
CA ASP A 112 -3.15 -9.20 -5.70
C ASP A 112 -2.40 -8.34 -4.66
N ALA A 113 -1.82 -9.04 -3.69
CA ALA A 113 -1.01 -8.51 -2.61
C ALA A 113 0.02 -9.58 -2.22
N PRO A 114 1.19 -9.21 -1.69
CA PRO A 114 2.18 -10.19 -1.23
C PRO A 114 1.58 -11.18 -0.25
N GLU A 115 2.04 -12.44 -0.26
CA GLU A 115 1.53 -13.45 0.67
C GLU A 115 1.79 -13.03 2.12
N PRO A 116 0.74 -12.90 2.96
CA PRO A 116 0.86 -12.53 4.36
C PRO A 116 1.21 -13.76 5.22
N LEU A 117 2.43 -13.80 5.73
CA LEU A 117 2.94 -14.98 6.44
C LEU A 117 2.70 -14.89 7.95
N ALA A 118 3.15 -13.82 8.62
CA ALA A 118 2.99 -13.67 10.06
C ALA A 118 3.03 -12.21 10.52
N ALA A 119 2.38 -11.94 11.66
CA ALA A 119 2.69 -10.79 12.50
C ALA A 119 2.95 -11.28 13.93
N PHE A 120 3.88 -10.63 14.64
CA PHE A 120 4.22 -11.01 16.01
C PHE A 120 4.97 -9.91 16.76
N ASP A 121 5.00 -10.04 18.09
CA ASP A 121 5.87 -9.25 18.97
C ASP A 121 7.27 -9.86 19.04
N HIS A 122 8.28 -9.02 18.94
CA HIS A 122 9.67 -9.36 19.25
C HIS A 122 10.30 -8.28 20.11
N ASP A 123 10.36 -8.52 21.41
CA ASP A 123 10.90 -7.59 22.42
C ASP A 123 10.28 -6.16 22.32
N GLY A 124 8.96 -6.08 22.17
CA GLY A 124 8.21 -4.83 22.04
C GLY A 124 8.30 -4.18 20.64
N LEU A 125 8.83 -4.86 19.65
CA LEU A 125 8.72 -4.51 18.24
C LEU A 125 7.54 -5.27 17.62
N GLY A 126 6.71 -4.59 16.84
CA GLY A 126 5.77 -5.24 15.94
C GLY A 126 6.52 -5.69 14.69
N VAL A 127 6.35 -6.94 14.29
CA VAL A 127 7.00 -7.51 13.11
C VAL A 127 5.94 -8.04 12.18
N VAL A 128 5.94 -7.59 10.93
CA VAL A 128 5.14 -8.16 9.83
C VAL A 128 6.07 -8.90 8.90
N VAL A 129 5.70 -10.11 8.52
CA VAL A 129 6.43 -10.93 7.54
C VAL A 129 5.52 -11.21 6.37
N LEU A 130 5.95 -10.78 5.21
CA LEU A 130 5.28 -10.99 3.92
C LEU A 130 6.23 -11.71 2.96
N GLU A 131 5.67 -12.24 1.90
CA GLU A 131 6.44 -12.65 0.72
C GLU A 131 7.31 -11.50 0.21
N TYR A 132 8.54 -11.80 -0.17
CA TYR A 132 9.38 -10.84 -0.90
C TYR A 132 9.11 -10.96 -2.39
N LEU A 133 8.76 -9.86 -3.01
CA LEU A 133 8.60 -9.75 -4.46
C LEU A 133 9.94 -9.29 -5.07
N PRO A 134 10.72 -10.16 -5.68
CA PRO A 134 11.97 -9.76 -6.32
C PRO A 134 11.68 -8.95 -7.58
N SER A 135 12.58 -8.01 -7.89
CA SER A 135 12.52 -7.23 -9.14
C SER A 135 11.23 -6.42 -9.35
N PHE A 136 10.53 -6.06 -8.26
CA PHE A 136 9.36 -5.18 -8.38
C PHE A 136 9.78 -3.77 -8.84
N ARG A 137 8.82 -3.10 -9.48
CA ARG A 137 8.85 -1.66 -9.79
C ARG A 137 7.63 -1.00 -9.16
N THR A 138 7.78 0.22 -8.67
CA THR A 138 6.64 1.02 -8.21
C THR A 138 5.92 1.69 -9.39
N LEU A 139 4.67 2.09 -9.21
CA LEU A 139 3.87 2.69 -10.28
C LEU A 139 4.55 3.90 -10.94
N ASP A 140 5.25 4.73 -10.16
CA ASP A 140 5.95 5.91 -10.65
C ASP A 140 7.25 5.60 -11.41
N GLU A 141 7.74 4.37 -11.37
CA GLU A 141 8.88 3.88 -12.16
C GLU A 141 8.48 3.33 -13.53
N LEU A 142 7.17 3.20 -13.78
CA LEU A 142 6.62 2.68 -15.03
C LEU A 142 6.49 3.78 -16.10
N SER A 143 6.53 3.38 -17.36
CA SER A 143 6.20 4.27 -18.48
C SER A 143 4.70 4.59 -18.52
N ALA A 144 4.33 5.68 -19.17
CA ALA A 144 2.93 6.06 -19.37
C ALA A 144 2.11 4.98 -20.10
N GLU A 145 2.75 4.22 -21.00
CA GLU A 145 2.11 3.13 -21.74
C GLU A 145 1.80 1.94 -20.81
N GLU A 146 2.75 1.54 -19.96
CA GLU A 146 2.55 0.49 -18.95
C GLU A 146 1.47 0.88 -17.96
N ILE A 147 1.51 2.12 -17.44
CA ILE A 147 0.49 2.64 -16.50
C ILE A 147 -0.89 2.65 -17.16
N SER A 148 -0.99 3.08 -18.43
CA SER A 148 -2.28 3.07 -19.16
C SER A 148 -2.84 1.65 -19.29
N ALA A 149 -1.99 0.66 -19.53
CA ALA A 149 -2.40 -0.74 -19.64
C ALA A 149 -2.85 -1.32 -18.28
N LEU A 150 -2.23 -0.91 -17.18
CA LEU A 150 -2.51 -1.40 -15.83
C LEU A 150 -3.63 -0.65 -15.10
N ALA A 151 -3.98 0.58 -15.51
CA ALA A 151 -4.99 1.40 -14.86
C ALA A 151 -6.37 0.69 -14.70
N PRO A 152 -6.90 -0.04 -15.69
CA PRO A 152 -8.14 -0.80 -15.52
C PRO A 152 -8.05 -1.89 -14.44
N THR A 153 -6.87 -2.53 -14.28
CA THR A 153 -6.61 -3.53 -13.22
C THR A 153 -6.58 -2.86 -11.84
N LEU A 154 -5.89 -1.72 -11.71
CA LEU A 154 -5.84 -0.94 -10.47
C LEU A 154 -7.26 -0.57 -9.99
N PHE A 155 -8.09 0.01 -10.87
CA PHE A 155 -9.48 0.32 -10.52
C PHE A 155 -10.33 -0.94 -10.31
N GLY A 156 -10.01 -2.05 -10.96
CA GLY A 156 -10.62 -3.36 -10.73
C GLY A 156 -10.36 -3.86 -9.31
N HIS A 157 -9.13 -3.76 -8.81
CA HIS A 157 -8.76 -4.08 -7.43
C HIS A 157 -9.51 -3.20 -6.43
N LEU A 158 -9.48 -1.88 -6.61
CA LEU A 158 -10.25 -0.96 -5.76
C LEU A 158 -11.75 -1.28 -5.76
N SER A 159 -12.33 -1.59 -6.92
CA SER A 159 -13.75 -1.91 -7.04
C SER A 159 -14.12 -3.18 -6.28
N ARG A 160 -13.26 -4.22 -6.29
CA ARG A 160 -13.46 -5.43 -5.48
C ARG A 160 -13.41 -5.13 -3.99
N MET A 161 -12.41 -4.36 -3.54
CA MET A 161 -12.28 -3.94 -2.14
C MET A 161 -13.51 -3.15 -1.70
N HIS A 162 -13.89 -2.12 -2.45
CA HIS A 162 -15.02 -1.27 -2.15
C HIS A 162 -16.36 -2.03 -2.14
N GLY A 163 -16.48 -3.05 -3.01
CA GLY A 163 -17.65 -3.94 -3.06
C GLY A 163 -17.79 -4.84 -1.82
N ALA A 164 -16.69 -5.08 -1.11
CA ALA A 164 -16.63 -5.86 0.13
C ALA A 164 -16.50 -4.99 1.39
N ASP A 165 -16.88 -3.72 1.31
CA ASP A 165 -16.80 -2.76 2.40
C ASP A 165 -15.37 -2.57 2.97
N LEU A 166 -14.36 -2.69 2.11
CA LEU A 166 -12.96 -2.45 2.42
C LEU A 166 -12.43 -1.30 1.55
N ALA A 167 -11.73 -0.34 2.13
CA ALA A 167 -10.98 0.69 1.42
C ALA A 167 -9.48 0.53 1.68
N HIS A 168 -8.65 0.96 0.73
CA HIS A 168 -7.20 0.93 0.86
C HIS A 168 -6.71 1.94 1.92
N GLY A 169 -7.20 3.16 1.84
CA GLY A 169 -6.95 4.22 2.84
C GLY A 169 -5.60 4.94 2.72
N ASP A 170 -4.63 4.40 2.00
CA ASP A 170 -3.31 5.03 1.77
C ASP A 170 -2.75 4.73 0.37
N LEU A 171 -3.62 4.81 -0.65
CA LEU A 171 -3.20 4.56 -2.03
C LEU A 171 -2.30 5.69 -2.53
N ARG A 172 -1.12 5.32 -3.03
CA ARG A 172 -0.11 6.19 -3.65
C ARG A 172 0.76 5.35 -4.59
N ALA A 173 1.53 6.00 -5.45
CA ALA A 173 2.33 5.30 -6.46
C ALA A 173 3.30 4.27 -5.85
N GLU A 174 3.92 4.57 -4.72
CA GLU A 174 4.85 3.66 -4.03
C GLU A 174 4.14 2.45 -3.37
N ASN A 175 2.81 2.49 -3.19
CA ASN A 175 2.02 1.40 -2.62
C ASN A 175 1.36 0.52 -3.70
N VAL A 176 1.68 0.77 -4.96
CA VAL A 176 1.30 -0.04 -6.11
C VAL A 176 2.57 -0.58 -6.74
N LEU A 177 2.78 -1.88 -6.59
CA LEU A 177 3.94 -2.56 -7.14
C LEU A 177 3.56 -3.35 -8.40
N VAL A 178 4.50 -3.45 -9.32
CA VAL A 178 4.41 -4.35 -10.46
C VAL A 178 5.62 -5.27 -10.43
N ALA A 179 5.36 -6.54 -10.40
CA ALA A 179 6.39 -7.57 -10.36
C ALA A 179 6.04 -8.69 -11.35
N PRO A 180 7.06 -9.42 -11.85
CA PRO A 180 6.83 -10.66 -12.58
C PRO A 180 5.94 -11.58 -11.75
N ASP A 181 5.03 -12.29 -12.40
CA ASP A 181 4.22 -13.30 -11.72
C ASP A 181 5.16 -14.35 -11.13
N GLY A 182 5.34 -14.31 -9.81
CA GLY A 182 6.27 -15.18 -9.12
C GLY A 182 5.72 -16.59 -9.15
N ASP A 183 6.46 -17.53 -9.73
CA ASP A 183 6.25 -18.94 -9.48
C ASP A 183 6.28 -19.15 -7.96
N GLY A 184 5.10 -19.23 -7.35
CA GLY A 184 4.91 -19.37 -5.91
C GLY A 184 5.50 -20.67 -5.38
N GLU A 185 6.82 -20.84 -5.43
CA GLU A 185 7.53 -21.90 -4.72
C GLU A 185 7.99 -21.43 -3.34
N VAL A 186 7.05 -21.23 -2.43
CA VAL A 186 7.30 -21.38 -1.01
C VAL A 186 6.55 -22.63 -0.53
N GLY A 187 7.13 -23.79 -0.84
CA GLY A 187 6.92 -25.06 -0.16
C GLY A 187 5.49 -25.58 -0.07
N GLU A 188 5.00 -26.21 -1.15
CA GLU A 188 4.38 -27.54 -1.11
C GLU A 188 4.27 -28.08 -2.55
N VAL A 189 4.42 -29.41 -2.68
CA VAL A 189 4.39 -30.14 -3.96
C VAL A 189 3.02 -29.95 -4.61
N GLY A 190 2.89 -28.97 -5.49
CA GLY A 190 1.77 -28.78 -6.41
C GLY A 190 2.17 -29.25 -7.81
N ASP A 191 1.20 -29.74 -8.56
CA ASP A 191 1.30 -30.37 -9.86
C ASP A 191 2.13 -29.53 -10.87
N PRO A 192 3.11 -30.06 -11.59
CA PRO A 192 3.93 -29.31 -12.55
C PRO A 192 3.16 -29.08 -13.86
N GLY A 193 2.26 -28.11 -13.89
CA GLY A 193 1.38 -27.90 -15.05
C GLY A 193 0.98 -26.46 -15.36
N GLU A 194 1.19 -25.49 -14.49
CA GLU A 194 0.88 -24.08 -14.77
C GLU A 194 2.12 -23.21 -14.47
N THR A 195 3.07 -23.19 -15.39
CA THR A 195 4.07 -22.14 -15.43
C THR A 195 3.38 -20.90 -15.98
N GLY A 196 3.20 -19.86 -15.16
CA GLY A 196 2.84 -18.52 -15.64
C GLY A 196 3.82 -18.07 -16.72
N ASP A 197 3.38 -17.24 -17.64
CA ASP A 197 4.26 -16.65 -18.65
C ASP A 197 5.27 -15.75 -17.90
N PRO A 198 6.60 -16.00 -17.99
CA PRO A 198 7.60 -15.20 -17.30
C PRO A 198 7.60 -13.72 -17.76
N ASP A 199 6.85 -13.37 -18.78
CA ASP A 199 6.66 -11.99 -19.27
C ASP A 199 5.33 -11.37 -18.75
N GLU A 200 4.53 -12.09 -17.94
CA GLU A 200 3.30 -11.56 -17.36
C GLU A 200 3.60 -10.86 -16.03
N GLU A 201 3.39 -9.55 -16.03
CA GLU A 201 3.57 -8.72 -14.83
C GLU A 201 2.24 -8.56 -14.08
N THR A 202 2.27 -8.78 -12.77
CA THR A 202 1.11 -8.63 -11.87
C THR A 202 1.21 -7.35 -11.06
N LEU A 203 0.07 -6.64 -10.94
CA LEU A 203 -0.06 -5.42 -10.13
C LEU A 203 -0.45 -5.78 -8.70
N TYR A 204 0.39 -5.48 -7.74
CA TYR A 204 0.17 -5.74 -6.32
C TYR A 204 -0.16 -4.47 -5.54
N PHE A 205 -1.12 -4.56 -4.62
CA PHE A 205 -1.35 -3.53 -3.60
C PHE A 205 -0.60 -3.88 -2.32
N ILE A 206 0.05 -2.87 -1.72
CA ILE A 206 0.71 -2.98 -0.42
C ILE A 206 0.28 -1.84 0.51
N ASP A 207 0.52 -1.99 1.81
CA ASP A 207 0.30 -0.94 2.82
C ASP A 207 -1.15 -0.44 2.91
N ALA A 208 -2.13 -1.31 2.65
CA ALA A 208 -3.53 -0.95 2.87
C ALA A 208 -3.80 -0.69 4.35
N ALA A 209 -4.43 0.45 4.62
CA ALA A 209 -4.79 0.84 5.99
C ALA A 209 -6.07 0.13 6.50
N ARG A 210 -6.66 -0.78 5.73
CA ARG A 210 -7.92 -1.50 6.03
C ARG A 210 -8.98 -0.60 6.66
N VAL A 211 -9.31 0.47 5.98
CA VAL A 211 -10.37 1.37 6.40
C VAL A 211 -11.71 0.78 6.01
N GLN A 212 -12.71 0.84 6.91
CA GLN A 212 -14.08 0.50 6.52
C GLN A 212 -14.49 1.37 5.33
N ALA A 213 -14.95 0.75 4.24
CA ALA A 213 -15.28 1.44 3.00
C ALA A 213 -16.61 2.20 3.10
N ILE A 214 -16.66 3.19 3.98
CA ILE A 214 -17.69 4.22 3.97
C ILE A 214 -17.56 5.08 2.71
N GLU A 215 -18.57 5.82 2.37
CA GLU A 215 -18.60 6.63 1.14
C GLU A 215 -17.38 7.56 1.03
N ASP A 216 -17.00 8.21 2.11
CA ASP A 216 -15.85 9.13 2.16
C ASP A 216 -14.51 8.39 1.95
N ALA A 217 -14.33 7.17 2.48
CA ALA A 217 -13.12 6.38 2.28
C ALA A 217 -12.98 5.90 0.83
N ARG A 218 -14.09 5.47 0.21
CA ARG A 218 -14.12 5.10 -1.23
C ARG A 218 -13.78 6.30 -2.12
N ALA A 219 -14.38 7.45 -1.83
CA ALA A 219 -14.13 8.68 -2.55
C ALA A 219 -12.67 9.14 -2.41
N TYR A 220 -12.09 8.98 -1.22
CA TYR A 220 -10.69 9.26 -0.96
C TYR A 220 -9.74 8.34 -1.74
N ASP A 221 -9.99 7.02 -1.76
CA ASP A 221 -9.20 6.08 -2.55
C ASP A 221 -9.24 6.41 -4.05
N LEU A 222 -10.43 6.76 -4.58
CA LEU A 222 -10.57 7.17 -5.97
C LEU A 222 -9.80 8.46 -6.26
N ALA A 223 -9.84 9.45 -5.36
CA ALA A 223 -9.06 10.68 -5.50
C ALA A 223 -7.55 10.39 -5.49
N CYS A 224 -7.08 9.50 -4.59
CA CYS A 224 -5.69 9.07 -4.55
C CYS A 224 -5.26 8.32 -5.82
N ALA A 225 -6.08 7.40 -6.32
CA ALA A 225 -5.81 6.69 -7.57
C ALA A 225 -5.70 7.64 -8.76
N LEU A 226 -6.64 8.56 -8.92
CA LEU A 226 -6.60 9.58 -9.98
C LEU A 226 -5.38 10.48 -9.84
N ALA A 227 -5.02 10.89 -8.62
CA ALA A 227 -3.84 11.69 -8.34
C ALA A 227 -2.54 10.95 -8.68
N SER A 228 -2.47 9.64 -8.43
CA SER A 228 -1.30 8.82 -8.76
C SER A 228 -1.14 8.55 -10.26
N LEU A 229 -2.25 8.41 -10.99
CA LEU A 229 -2.24 8.07 -12.42
C LEU A 229 -2.10 9.32 -13.32
N SER A 230 -2.83 10.40 -13.00
CA SER A 230 -2.95 11.55 -13.90
C SER A 230 -1.64 12.25 -14.28
N PRO A 231 -0.57 12.28 -13.45
CA PRO A 231 0.72 12.84 -13.87
C PRO A 231 1.38 12.10 -15.04
N HIS A 232 1.08 10.81 -15.16
CA HIS A 232 1.72 9.92 -16.13
C HIS A 232 0.89 9.77 -17.42
N VAL A 233 -0.43 9.59 -17.30
CA VAL A 233 -1.29 9.28 -18.45
C VAL A 233 -2.23 10.44 -18.83
N GLY A 234 -2.25 11.51 -18.04
CA GLY A 234 -3.19 12.62 -18.19
C GLY A 234 -4.53 12.41 -17.48
N ALA A 235 -5.19 13.50 -17.13
CA ALA A 235 -6.41 13.48 -16.33
C ALA A 235 -7.57 12.74 -17.01
N ASP A 236 -7.76 12.97 -18.32
CA ASP A 236 -8.86 12.34 -19.08
C ASP A 236 -8.69 10.81 -19.10
N ALA A 237 -7.49 10.31 -19.44
CA ALA A 237 -7.22 8.87 -19.49
C ALA A 237 -7.36 8.20 -18.11
N ALA A 238 -6.93 8.86 -17.04
CA ALA A 238 -7.10 8.34 -15.68
C ALA A 238 -8.58 8.25 -15.29
N VAL A 239 -9.39 9.26 -15.64
CA VAL A 239 -10.84 9.25 -15.39
C VAL A 239 -11.54 8.21 -16.25
N ASP A 240 -11.18 8.07 -17.53
CA ASP A 240 -11.75 7.05 -18.44
C ASP A 240 -11.49 5.63 -17.88
N ALA A 241 -10.28 5.35 -17.41
CA ALA A 241 -9.96 4.06 -16.79
C ALA A 241 -10.80 3.80 -15.51
N ALA A 242 -11.06 4.82 -14.70
CA ALA A 242 -11.93 4.70 -13.53
C ALA A 242 -13.37 4.39 -13.93
N LEU A 243 -13.87 4.98 -15.02
CA LEU A 243 -15.23 4.79 -15.52
C LEU A 243 -15.49 3.38 -16.07
N GLU A 244 -14.46 2.62 -16.39
CA GLU A 244 -14.61 1.20 -16.73
C GLU A 244 -15.12 0.35 -15.55
N ARG A 245 -14.88 0.81 -14.32
CA ARG A 245 -15.18 0.08 -13.08
C ARG A 245 -16.18 0.77 -12.16
N TYR A 246 -16.30 2.10 -12.28
CA TYR A 246 -17.16 2.91 -11.43
C TYR A 246 -18.14 3.74 -12.26
N PRO A 247 -19.38 3.92 -11.81
CA PRO A 247 -20.27 4.89 -12.43
C PRO A 247 -19.76 6.32 -12.20
N ALA A 248 -20.03 7.23 -13.12
CA ALA A 248 -19.62 8.63 -13.00
C ALA A 248 -20.04 9.28 -11.67
N SER A 249 -21.19 8.90 -11.13
CA SER A 249 -21.67 9.36 -9.82
C SER A 249 -20.73 9.02 -8.64
N SER A 250 -19.88 8.02 -8.77
CA SER A 250 -18.86 7.69 -7.74
C SER A 250 -17.66 8.62 -7.79
N LEU A 251 -17.40 9.27 -8.91
CA LEU A 251 -16.25 10.17 -9.08
C LEU A 251 -16.54 11.58 -8.56
N SER A 252 -17.82 12.01 -8.54
CA SER A 252 -18.19 13.34 -8.02
C SER A 252 -17.76 13.54 -6.55
N PRO A 253 -17.98 12.59 -5.61
CA PRO A 253 -17.43 12.69 -4.27
C PRO A 253 -15.90 12.68 -4.22
N ALA A 254 -15.22 11.95 -5.12
CA ALA A 254 -13.76 11.93 -5.19
C ALA A 254 -13.17 13.32 -5.53
N ALA A 255 -13.83 14.09 -6.39
CA ALA A 255 -13.42 15.46 -6.75
C ALA A 255 -13.31 16.40 -5.54
N GLU A 256 -14.07 16.14 -4.46
CA GLU A 256 -14.02 16.92 -3.23
C GLU A 256 -12.78 16.62 -2.38
N PHE A 257 -12.15 15.46 -2.57
CA PHE A 257 -10.90 15.08 -1.88
C PHE A 257 -9.63 15.52 -2.60
N LEU A 258 -9.69 15.95 -3.87
CA LEU A 258 -8.50 16.30 -4.65
C LEU A 258 -7.64 17.38 -3.99
N ASP A 259 -8.25 18.42 -3.41
CA ASP A 259 -7.51 19.48 -2.71
C ASP A 259 -6.84 18.93 -1.45
N PHE A 260 -7.47 17.98 -0.75
CA PHE A 260 -6.88 17.33 0.42
C PHE A 260 -5.72 16.40 0.03
N VAL A 261 -5.88 15.63 -1.05
CA VAL A 261 -4.84 14.76 -1.59
C VAL A 261 -3.64 15.58 -2.08
N SER A 262 -3.84 16.72 -2.72
CA SER A 262 -2.76 17.61 -3.19
C SER A 262 -1.90 18.23 -2.08
N LEU A 263 -2.38 18.22 -0.83
CA LEU A 263 -1.57 18.63 0.32
C LEU A 263 -0.56 17.57 0.76
N ARG A 264 -0.70 16.36 0.28
CA ARG A 264 0.21 15.25 0.58
C ARG A 264 1.47 15.40 -0.26
N PRO A 265 2.67 15.24 0.34
CA PRO A 265 3.93 15.40 -0.38
C PRO A 265 4.24 14.27 -1.38
N ASP A 266 3.50 13.19 -1.31
CA ASP A 266 3.58 11.98 -2.14
C ASP A 266 2.63 12.01 -3.35
N HIS A 267 1.90 13.12 -3.56
CA HIS A 267 1.06 13.35 -4.72
C HIS A 267 1.39 14.72 -5.35
N ASP A 268 1.90 14.70 -6.58
CA ASP A 268 2.17 15.91 -7.37
C ASP A 268 1.40 15.81 -8.69
N PHE A 269 0.23 16.44 -8.75
CA PHE A 269 -0.69 16.36 -9.89
C PHE A 269 -1.47 17.67 -10.08
N GLU A 270 -2.00 17.86 -11.29
CA GLU A 270 -2.80 19.02 -11.65
C GLU A 270 -4.25 18.86 -11.20
N THR A 271 -4.56 19.27 -9.96
CA THR A 271 -5.89 19.14 -9.33
C THR A 271 -7.03 19.67 -10.20
N ALA A 272 -6.84 20.83 -10.86
CA ALA A 272 -7.86 21.42 -11.73
C ALA A 272 -8.17 20.55 -12.94
N ALA A 273 -7.13 19.96 -13.57
CA ALA A 273 -7.32 19.10 -14.74
C ALA A 273 -8.11 17.83 -14.40
N VAL A 274 -7.81 17.20 -13.25
CA VAL A 274 -8.55 16.02 -12.79
C VAL A 274 -10.00 16.36 -12.45
N ARG A 275 -10.25 17.50 -11.78
CA ARG A 275 -11.60 17.98 -11.47
C ARG A 275 -12.42 18.23 -12.74
N GLU A 276 -11.85 18.93 -13.72
CA GLU A 276 -12.51 19.18 -15.01
C GLU A 276 -12.78 17.89 -15.79
N ALA A 277 -11.90 16.90 -15.72
CA ALA A 277 -12.12 15.59 -16.35
C ALA A 277 -13.31 14.86 -15.70
N ILE A 278 -13.40 14.86 -14.37
CA ILE A 278 -14.54 14.29 -13.63
C ILE A 278 -15.83 15.02 -14.01
N GLU A 279 -15.84 16.36 -14.05
CA GLU A 279 -17.01 17.16 -14.40
C GLU A 279 -17.49 16.90 -15.84
N ARG A 280 -16.57 16.62 -16.78
CA ARG A 280 -16.95 16.25 -18.16
C ARG A 280 -17.57 14.87 -18.26
N ALA A 281 -17.22 13.97 -17.33
CA ALA A 281 -17.70 12.59 -17.30
C ALA A 281 -19.05 12.43 -16.56
N ALA A 282 -19.43 13.42 -15.73
CA ALA A 282 -20.66 13.41 -14.91
C ALA A 282 -21.88 13.88 -15.73
#